data_dc8c80d34e33228d21dc55b49f99cc5e
#
_entry.id   dc8c80d34e33228d21dc55b49f99cc5e
#
_cell.length_a   1.000
_cell.length_b   1.000
_cell.length_c   1.000
_cell.angle_alpha   90.00
_cell.angle_beta   90.00
_cell.angle_gamma   90.00
#
_symmetry.space_group_name_H-M   'P 1'
#
loop_
_entity.id
_entity.type
_entity.pdbx_description
1 polymer ?
#
loop_
_entity_poly.entity_id
_entity_poly.type
_entity_poly.pdbx_seq_one_letter_code
_entity_poly.pdbx_strand_id
1 'polypeptide(L)'
;MLFLGLVMVCAGIRARGNIIEIAAEDGLPAMSVYYPSEHCPEDGFPILYLFHGIRGNHTAWARNGRVREVVDSLIAAEAIEPIVIVMPYCFTRTREDQINHIFTRYNDLVKGRFEQQFPTLMARIEGSFPVAQDCSKRFIAGLSSGARQALNLADTARCSVVGLLSPVLARREYPTPKDQMPLYWIATGNGDAFRAETKHLARYLDKQAMPYRLEYVDGKHNWQVWAPVLPEFLKAIVPLTNR
;
A
#
# COMPACT_ATOMS: atom_id res chain seq x y z
N MET A 1 -2.81 -27.57 52.05
CA MET A 1 -3.20 -26.22 51.58
C MET A 1 -2.37 -25.92 50.35
N LEU A 2 -2.97 -26.13 49.16
CA LEU A 2 -2.36 -25.72 47.88
C LEU A 2 -2.72 -24.27 47.59
N PHE A 3 -1.74 -23.37 47.53
CA PHE A 3 -1.94 -22.01 47.02
C PHE A 3 -1.91 -22.09 45.47
N LEU A 4 -3.07 -21.97 44.84
CA LEU A 4 -3.17 -21.67 43.41
C LEU A 4 -2.82 -20.18 43.22
N GLY A 5 -1.63 -19.89 42.75
CA GLY A 5 -1.25 -18.56 42.32
C GLY A 5 -2.01 -18.20 41.04
N LEU A 6 -2.97 -17.30 41.15
CA LEU A 6 -3.66 -16.68 40.03
C LEU A 6 -2.67 -15.73 39.33
N VAL A 7 -2.07 -16.18 38.22
CA VAL A 7 -1.29 -15.29 37.36
C VAL A 7 -2.30 -14.42 36.62
N MET A 8 -2.54 -13.21 37.13
CA MET A 8 -3.21 -12.15 36.35
C MET A 8 -2.30 -11.77 35.19
N VAL A 9 -2.59 -12.28 34.02
CA VAL A 9 -2.06 -11.71 32.77
C VAL A 9 -2.74 -10.34 32.61
N CYS A 10 -2.09 -9.29 33.06
CA CYS A 10 -2.45 -7.93 32.67
C CYS A 10 -2.20 -7.84 31.17
N ALA A 11 -3.24 -8.05 30.35
CA ALA A 11 -3.25 -7.62 28.98
C ALA A 11 -3.18 -6.08 29.01
N GLY A 12 -1.94 -5.55 28.99
CA GLY A 12 -1.70 -4.12 28.87
C GLY A 12 -2.42 -3.63 27.62
N ILE A 13 -3.27 -2.61 27.76
CA ILE A 13 -3.86 -1.90 26.62
C ILE A 13 -2.66 -1.33 25.85
N ARG A 14 -2.24 -2.02 24.78
CA ARG A 14 -1.22 -1.47 23.89
C ARG A 14 -1.76 -0.16 23.33
N ALA A 15 -0.94 0.88 23.32
CA ALA A 15 -1.32 2.16 22.73
C ALA A 15 -1.68 1.94 21.25
N ARG A 16 -2.70 2.63 20.77
CA ARG A 16 -3.15 2.53 19.37
C ARG A 16 -2.37 3.52 18.52
N GLY A 17 -2.04 3.13 17.30
CA GLY A 17 -1.50 4.04 16.31
C GLY A 17 -2.50 5.14 15.94
N ASN A 18 -1.99 6.22 15.36
CA ASN A 18 -2.77 7.39 15.00
C ASN A 18 -2.94 7.52 13.49
N ILE A 19 -4.11 8.00 13.05
CA ILE A 19 -4.28 8.53 11.69
C ILE A 19 -4.10 10.05 11.77
N ILE A 20 -3.07 10.56 11.11
CA ILE A 20 -2.75 11.99 11.00
C ILE A 20 -3.24 12.45 9.64
N GLU A 21 -4.16 13.42 9.62
CA GLU A 21 -4.64 14.05 8.39
C GLU A 21 -3.77 15.27 8.08
N ILE A 22 -3.18 15.28 6.89
CA ILE A 22 -2.35 16.38 6.38
C ILE A 22 -3.10 17.00 5.19
N ALA A 23 -3.41 18.29 5.31
CA ALA A 23 -4.10 19.03 4.26
C ALA A 23 -3.21 19.22 3.02
N ALA A 24 -3.83 19.46 1.87
CA ALA A 24 -3.09 19.84 0.67
C ALA A 24 -2.42 21.21 0.87
N GLU A 25 -1.10 21.25 0.70
CA GLU A 25 -0.29 22.46 0.93
C GLU A 25 0.97 22.42 0.06
N ASP A 26 1.51 23.57 -0.29
CA ASP A 26 2.78 23.73 -1.04
C ASP A 26 2.83 22.91 -2.34
N GLY A 27 1.69 22.76 -3.01
CA GLY A 27 1.58 21.97 -4.22
C GLY A 27 1.54 20.46 -4.01
N LEU A 28 1.59 19.97 -2.76
CA LEU A 28 1.40 18.56 -2.42
C LEU A 28 -0.07 18.25 -2.15
N PRO A 29 -0.52 17.02 -2.45
CA PRO A 29 -1.89 16.60 -2.20
C PRO A 29 -2.16 16.38 -0.72
N ALA A 30 -3.45 16.42 -0.34
CA ALA A 30 -3.88 15.95 0.98
C ALA A 30 -3.54 14.47 1.17
N MET A 31 -3.23 14.06 2.40
CA MET A 31 -2.90 12.68 2.73
C MET A 31 -3.30 12.31 4.15
N SER A 32 -3.57 11.02 4.37
CA SER A 32 -3.69 10.43 5.70
C SER A 32 -2.43 9.61 5.97
N VAL A 33 -1.87 9.72 7.16
CA VAL A 33 -0.69 8.96 7.57
C VAL A 33 -1.07 8.13 8.80
N TYR A 34 -0.94 6.80 8.70
CA TYR A 34 -0.91 5.96 9.89
C TYR A 34 0.49 6.02 10.49
N TYR A 35 0.55 6.37 11.77
CA TYR A 35 1.78 6.41 12.56
C TYR A 35 1.63 5.47 13.76
N PRO A 36 2.53 4.47 13.92
CA PRO A 36 2.45 3.52 15.02
C PRO A 36 2.76 4.20 16.36
N SER A 37 2.26 3.61 17.45
CA SER A 37 2.49 4.13 18.82
C SER A 37 3.72 3.51 19.48
N GLU A 38 4.30 2.52 18.86
CA GLU A 38 5.47 1.79 19.32
C GLU A 38 6.72 2.68 19.31
N HIS A 39 7.71 2.27 20.10
CA HIS A 39 9.01 2.93 20.07
C HIS A 39 9.66 2.78 18.68
N CYS A 40 10.16 3.89 18.14
CA CYS A 40 10.81 3.88 16.85
C CYS A 40 12.11 3.08 16.89
N PRO A 41 12.35 2.14 15.97
CA PRO A 41 13.64 1.48 15.81
C PRO A 41 14.76 2.51 15.53
N GLU A 42 16.00 2.17 15.87
CA GLU A 42 17.15 3.06 15.64
C GLU A 42 17.31 3.45 14.16
N ASP A 43 17.01 2.54 13.26
CA ASP A 43 17.07 2.72 11.80
C ASP A 43 15.78 3.26 11.18
N GLY A 44 14.76 3.57 12.00
CA GLY A 44 13.46 4.09 11.56
C GLY A 44 12.43 3.00 11.25
N PHE A 45 11.16 3.40 11.16
CA PHE A 45 10.08 2.50 10.77
C PHE A 45 10.14 2.16 9.28
N PRO A 46 9.79 0.91 8.87
CA PRO A 46 9.41 0.63 7.49
C PRO A 46 8.31 1.59 7.02
N ILE A 47 8.27 1.88 5.71
CA ILE A 47 7.27 2.79 5.14
C ILE A 47 6.55 2.18 3.95
N LEU A 48 5.21 2.33 3.92
CA LEU A 48 4.34 1.95 2.81
C LEU A 48 3.61 3.18 2.25
N TYR A 49 3.76 3.44 0.95
CA TYR A 49 2.91 4.36 0.21
C TYR A 49 1.73 3.58 -0.38
N LEU A 50 0.49 3.88 0.06
CA LEU A 50 -0.70 3.08 -0.21
C LEU A 50 -1.77 3.90 -0.94
N PHE A 51 -1.99 3.60 -2.22
CA PHE A 51 -2.83 4.38 -3.12
C PHE A 51 -4.25 3.86 -3.22
N HIS A 52 -5.21 4.80 -3.19
CA HIS A 52 -6.62 4.52 -3.43
C HIS A 52 -6.93 4.34 -4.93
N GLY A 53 -8.07 3.75 -5.25
CA GLY A 53 -8.57 3.64 -6.61
C GLY A 53 -9.36 4.86 -7.06
N ILE A 54 -9.83 4.80 -8.31
CA ILE A 54 -10.71 5.84 -8.88
C ILE A 54 -11.93 6.06 -7.99
N ARG A 55 -12.42 7.31 -7.91
CA ARG A 55 -13.50 7.75 -7.01
C ARG A 55 -13.17 7.67 -5.50
N GLY A 56 -11.96 7.22 -5.14
CA GLY A 56 -11.45 7.27 -3.78
C GLY A 56 -10.80 8.63 -3.46
N ASN A 57 -10.28 8.71 -2.25
CA ASN A 57 -9.46 9.82 -1.78
C ASN A 57 -8.46 9.32 -0.73
N HIS A 58 -7.66 10.21 -0.17
CA HIS A 58 -6.65 9.88 0.84
C HIS A 58 -7.20 9.19 2.10
N THR A 59 -8.50 9.34 2.42
CA THR A 59 -9.12 8.67 3.58
C THR A 59 -9.70 7.29 3.26
N ALA A 60 -9.69 6.87 1.99
CA ALA A 60 -10.39 5.65 1.56
C ALA A 60 -9.85 4.38 2.26
N TRP A 61 -8.53 4.26 2.38
CA TRP A 61 -7.91 3.13 3.08
C TRP A 61 -8.12 3.20 4.60
N ALA A 62 -8.04 4.40 5.18
CA ALA A 62 -8.29 4.57 6.62
C ALA A 62 -9.73 4.18 6.98
N ARG A 63 -10.72 4.54 6.14
CA ARG A 63 -12.15 4.27 6.39
C ARG A 63 -12.58 2.88 5.97
N ASN A 64 -12.42 2.56 4.68
CA ASN A 64 -12.95 1.30 4.12
C ASN A 64 -11.98 0.13 4.31
N GLY A 65 -10.66 0.37 4.25
CA GLY A 65 -9.62 -0.61 4.53
C GLY A 65 -9.35 -0.81 6.01
N ARG A 66 -9.87 0.10 6.87
CA ARG A 66 -9.68 0.07 8.32
C ARG A 66 -8.21 -0.07 8.72
N VAL A 67 -7.35 0.71 8.04
CA VAL A 67 -5.88 0.59 8.18
C VAL A 67 -5.46 0.59 9.63
N ARG A 68 -5.95 1.52 10.45
CA ARG A 68 -5.56 1.60 11.86
C ARG A 68 -5.88 0.31 12.61
N GLU A 69 -7.12 -0.16 12.54
CA GLU A 69 -7.56 -1.35 13.26
C GLU A 69 -6.78 -2.60 12.80
N VAL A 70 -6.55 -2.72 11.50
CA VAL A 70 -5.80 -3.83 10.91
C VAL A 70 -4.35 -3.81 11.40
N VAL A 71 -3.66 -2.68 11.28
CA VAL A 71 -2.24 -2.57 11.64
C VAL A 71 -2.06 -2.74 13.16
N ASP A 72 -2.86 -2.05 13.98
CA ASP A 72 -2.82 -2.19 15.45
C ASP A 72 -3.03 -3.64 15.88
N SER A 73 -3.96 -4.36 15.23
CA SER A 73 -4.23 -5.77 15.52
C SER A 73 -3.05 -6.67 15.15
N LEU A 74 -2.41 -6.43 14.00
CA LEU A 74 -1.26 -7.22 13.54
C LEU A 74 -0.02 -6.98 14.42
N ILE A 75 0.23 -5.72 14.82
CA ILE A 75 1.32 -5.38 15.74
C ILE A 75 1.06 -6.01 17.12
N ALA A 76 -0.17 -5.91 17.64
CA ALA A 76 -0.54 -6.49 18.92
C ALA A 76 -0.43 -8.02 18.94
N ALA A 77 -0.67 -8.67 17.80
CA ALA A 77 -0.50 -10.12 17.61
C ALA A 77 0.95 -10.52 17.31
N GLU A 78 1.89 -9.57 17.30
CA GLU A 78 3.30 -9.80 16.93
C GLU A 78 3.44 -10.47 15.54
N ALA A 79 2.52 -10.15 14.61
CA ALA A 79 2.50 -10.71 13.27
C ALA A 79 3.29 -9.85 12.27
N ILE A 80 3.51 -8.56 12.58
CA ILE A 80 4.28 -7.62 11.76
C ILE A 80 5.11 -6.68 12.65
N GLU A 81 6.18 -6.12 12.06
CA GLU A 81 6.87 -4.97 12.64
C GLU A 81 5.99 -3.70 12.54
N PRO A 82 6.12 -2.74 13.49
CA PRO A 82 5.48 -1.44 13.35
C PRO A 82 5.90 -0.73 12.06
N ILE A 83 4.95 -0.10 11.38
CA ILE A 83 5.13 0.49 10.04
C ILE A 83 4.42 1.83 9.93
N VAL A 84 4.99 2.79 9.22
CA VAL A 84 4.33 4.02 8.78
C VAL A 84 3.62 3.77 7.45
N ILE A 85 2.34 4.17 7.32
CA ILE A 85 1.58 4.02 6.08
C ILE A 85 1.10 5.39 5.62
N VAL A 86 1.53 5.81 4.44
CA VAL A 86 1.17 7.08 3.81
C VAL A 86 0.12 6.84 2.74
N MET A 87 -1.02 7.47 2.87
CA MET A 87 -2.17 7.33 1.97
C MET A 87 -2.48 8.68 1.32
N PRO A 88 -1.77 9.06 0.24
CA PRO A 88 -2.00 10.36 -0.40
C PRO A 88 -3.21 10.33 -1.33
N TYR A 89 -3.79 11.52 -1.60
CA TYR A 89 -4.65 11.69 -2.75
C TYR A 89 -3.80 11.62 -4.02
N CYS A 90 -3.93 10.53 -4.77
CA CYS A 90 -3.03 10.20 -5.87
C CYS A 90 -3.58 10.52 -7.28
N PHE A 91 -4.68 11.27 -7.37
CA PHE A 91 -5.25 11.74 -8.63
C PHE A 91 -5.33 13.26 -8.64
N THR A 92 -4.78 13.88 -9.66
CA THR A 92 -4.66 15.35 -9.75
C THR A 92 -5.82 16.01 -10.46
N ARG A 93 -6.88 15.28 -10.75
CA ARG A 93 -8.06 15.77 -11.46
C ARG A 93 -9.30 15.72 -10.59
N THR A 94 -10.30 16.50 -11.00
CA THR A 94 -11.62 16.46 -10.37
C THR A 94 -12.25 15.06 -10.49
N ARG A 95 -13.22 14.77 -9.63
CA ARG A 95 -13.98 13.52 -9.70
C ARG A 95 -14.64 13.31 -11.06
N GLU A 96 -15.04 14.39 -11.72
CA GLU A 96 -15.67 14.41 -13.03
C GLU A 96 -14.68 14.03 -14.13
N ASP A 97 -13.48 14.58 -14.11
CA ASP A 97 -12.40 14.21 -15.01
C ASP A 97 -12.02 12.74 -14.88
N GLN A 98 -12.02 12.22 -13.65
CA GLN A 98 -11.74 10.80 -13.38
C GLN A 98 -12.79 9.87 -13.99
N ILE A 99 -14.06 10.26 -14.01
CA ILE A 99 -15.18 9.47 -14.55
C ILE A 99 -15.20 9.52 -16.07
N ASN A 100 -15.06 10.68 -16.65
CA ASN A 100 -15.19 10.88 -18.09
C ASN A 100 -14.04 10.27 -18.89
N HIS A 101 -12.88 10.06 -18.26
CA HIS A 101 -11.68 9.50 -18.90
C HIS A 101 -11.42 8.02 -18.66
N ILE A 102 -12.31 7.31 -17.94
CA ILE A 102 -12.19 5.84 -17.78
C ILE A 102 -12.17 5.12 -19.13
N PHE A 103 -12.86 5.65 -20.14
CA PHE A 103 -13.04 5.00 -21.44
C PHE A 103 -12.25 5.64 -22.58
N THR A 104 -11.68 6.84 -22.40
CA THR A 104 -10.95 7.54 -23.44
C THR A 104 -9.54 7.89 -23.00
N ARG A 105 -8.56 7.09 -23.43
CA ARG A 105 -7.09 7.35 -23.27
C ARG A 105 -6.68 7.78 -21.86
N TYR A 106 -7.04 7.00 -20.89
CA TYR A 106 -6.66 7.16 -19.48
C TYR A 106 -5.14 7.43 -19.25
N ASN A 107 -4.29 7.09 -20.20
CA ASN A 107 -2.86 7.11 -20.06
C ASN A 107 -2.18 8.47 -20.27
N ASP A 108 -2.73 9.34 -21.11
CA ASP A 108 -2.09 10.62 -21.43
C ASP A 108 -2.43 11.72 -20.41
N LEU A 109 -3.45 11.45 -19.59
CA LEU A 109 -4.03 12.43 -18.69
C LEU A 109 -3.68 12.23 -17.22
N VAL A 110 -3.22 11.04 -16.86
CA VAL A 110 -2.83 10.67 -15.49
C VAL A 110 -1.31 10.75 -15.29
N LYS A 111 -0.54 10.74 -16.36
CA LYS A 111 0.88 11.09 -16.30
C LYS A 111 1.01 12.59 -16.12
N GLY A 112 1.04 13.06 -14.93
CA GLY A 112 1.32 14.43 -15.00
C GLY A 112 1.66 15.07 -13.67
N ARG A 113 0.76 15.13 -12.78
CA ARG A 113 0.98 16.01 -11.63
C ARG A 113 1.39 15.23 -10.38
N PHE A 114 0.78 14.10 -10.13
CA PHE A 114 1.10 13.32 -8.93
C PHE A 114 2.48 12.65 -9.05
N GLU A 115 2.82 12.08 -10.21
CA GLU A 115 4.14 11.51 -10.44
C GLU A 115 5.26 12.55 -10.31
N GLN A 116 5.02 13.79 -10.77
CA GLN A 116 5.95 14.90 -10.60
C GLN A 116 6.06 15.37 -9.14
N GLN A 117 4.96 15.31 -8.38
CA GLN A 117 4.91 15.70 -6.98
C GLN A 117 5.46 14.63 -6.04
N PHE A 118 5.42 13.36 -6.45
CA PHE A 118 5.73 12.23 -5.59
C PHE A 118 7.14 12.27 -4.98
N PRO A 119 8.22 12.61 -5.68
CA PRO A 119 9.54 12.76 -5.05
C PRO A 119 9.57 13.80 -3.93
N THR A 120 8.89 14.94 -4.13
CA THR A 120 8.78 16.00 -3.11
C THR A 120 7.93 15.53 -1.93
N LEU A 121 6.83 14.79 -2.20
CA LEU A 121 6.02 14.17 -1.16
C LEU A 121 6.83 13.19 -0.32
N MET A 122 7.59 12.31 -0.96
CA MET A 122 8.48 11.37 -0.27
C MET A 122 9.48 12.10 0.62
N ALA A 123 10.20 13.09 0.07
CA ALA A 123 11.18 13.86 0.82
C ALA A 123 10.56 14.56 2.05
N ARG A 124 9.36 15.15 1.90
CA ARG A 124 8.64 15.78 3.01
C ARG A 124 8.24 14.77 4.09
N ILE A 125 7.72 13.61 3.71
CA ILE A 125 7.30 12.56 4.65
C ILE A 125 8.53 11.97 5.36
N GLU A 126 9.56 11.59 4.61
CA GLU A 126 10.77 10.99 5.16
C GLU A 126 11.59 11.99 6.01
N GLY A 127 11.41 13.28 5.80
CA GLY A 127 11.97 14.34 6.67
C GLY A 127 11.11 14.68 7.89
N SER A 128 9.82 14.31 7.91
CA SER A 128 8.88 14.64 8.99
C SER A 128 8.60 13.47 9.92
N PHE A 129 8.80 12.23 9.46
CA PHE A 129 8.56 11.01 10.22
C PHE A 129 9.84 10.18 10.32
N PRO A 130 10.11 9.52 11.45
CA PRO A 130 11.29 8.69 11.64
C PRO A 130 11.15 7.36 10.89
N VAL A 131 11.38 7.38 9.59
CA VAL A 131 11.30 6.22 8.70
C VAL A 131 12.67 5.79 8.19
N ALA A 132 12.80 4.50 7.91
CA ALA A 132 14.04 3.91 7.42
C ALA A 132 14.42 4.48 6.04
N GLN A 133 15.70 4.81 5.88
CA GLN A 133 16.25 5.28 4.60
C GLN A 133 16.62 4.10 3.68
N ASP A 134 16.64 2.89 4.21
CA ASP A 134 16.90 1.67 3.45
C ASP A 134 15.74 1.36 2.49
N CYS A 135 16.04 1.25 1.22
CA CYS A 135 15.09 0.89 0.18
C CYS A 135 14.44 -0.49 0.39
N SER A 136 15.09 -1.40 1.10
CA SER A 136 14.50 -2.71 1.45
C SER A 136 13.30 -2.59 2.40
N LYS A 137 13.21 -1.50 3.15
CA LYS A 137 12.11 -1.17 4.07
C LYS A 137 11.10 -0.18 3.49
N ARG A 138 11.19 0.10 2.18
CA ARG A 138 10.24 0.97 1.47
C ARG A 138 9.37 0.14 0.55
N PHE A 139 8.06 0.34 0.67
CA PHE A 139 7.02 -0.39 -0.06
C PHE A 139 6.07 0.59 -0.74
N ILE A 140 5.47 0.14 -1.84
CA ILE A 140 4.46 0.90 -2.56
C ILE A 140 3.32 -0.04 -2.96
N ALA A 141 2.07 0.38 -2.77
CA ALA A 141 0.94 -0.45 -3.14
C ALA A 141 -0.28 0.39 -3.50
N GLY A 142 -1.25 -0.23 -4.13
CA GLY A 142 -2.53 0.41 -4.38
C GLY A 142 -3.58 -0.56 -4.92
N LEU A 143 -4.81 -0.08 -4.94
CA LEU A 143 -5.94 -0.84 -5.48
C LEU A 143 -6.44 -0.26 -6.82
N SER A 144 -6.85 -1.13 -7.76
CA SER A 144 -7.44 -0.72 -9.03
C SER A 144 -6.51 0.25 -9.80
N SER A 145 -6.95 1.47 -10.09
CA SER A 145 -6.11 2.53 -10.68
C SER A 145 -4.97 2.97 -9.77
N GLY A 146 -5.10 2.84 -8.44
CA GLY A 146 -4.01 3.05 -7.50
C GLY A 146 -2.90 2.01 -7.63
N ALA A 147 -3.22 0.78 -8.04
CA ALA A 147 -2.22 -0.23 -8.37
C ALA A 147 -1.38 0.17 -9.59
N ARG A 148 -2.02 0.77 -10.61
CA ARG A 148 -1.30 1.39 -11.74
C ARG A 148 -0.34 2.48 -11.25
N GLN A 149 -0.82 3.34 -10.35
CA GLN A 149 -0.02 4.42 -9.79
C GLN A 149 1.20 3.88 -9.01
N ALA A 150 0.98 2.82 -8.22
CA ALA A 150 2.06 2.13 -7.52
C ALA A 150 3.12 1.58 -8.49
N LEU A 151 2.68 0.95 -9.58
CA LEU A 151 3.59 0.43 -10.60
C LEU A 151 4.37 1.54 -11.30
N ASN A 152 3.72 2.64 -11.70
CA ASN A 152 4.36 3.78 -12.37
C ASN A 152 5.40 4.48 -11.48
N LEU A 153 5.21 4.45 -10.17
CA LEU A 153 6.06 5.13 -9.19
C LEU A 153 7.11 4.21 -8.54
N ALA A 154 7.08 2.92 -8.84
CA ALA A 154 7.97 1.93 -8.23
C ALA A 154 9.46 2.29 -8.35
N ASP A 155 9.88 2.76 -9.51
CA ASP A 155 11.26 3.17 -9.76
C ASP A 155 11.63 4.46 -9.03
N THR A 156 10.73 5.43 -8.99
CA THR A 156 10.90 6.67 -8.23
C THR A 156 10.98 6.38 -6.72
N ALA A 157 10.13 5.48 -6.23
CA ALA A 157 10.13 5.06 -4.83
C ALA A 157 11.35 4.22 -4.46
N ARG A 158 12.02 3.57 -5.41
CA ARG A 158 13.10 2.61 -5.15
C ARG A 158 12.68 1.60 -4.08
N CYS A 159 11.50 1.01 -4.26
CA CYS A 159 10.88 0.11 -3.28
C CYS A 159 11.28 -1.35 -3.51
N SER A 160 11.25 -2.14 -2.45
CA SER A 160 11.51 -3.58 -2.50
C SER A 160 10.29 -4.41 -2.87
N VAL A 161 9.07 -3.91 -2.62
CA VAL A 161 7.83 -4.59 -2.98
C VAL A 161 6.83 -3.61 -3.60
N VAL A 162 6.17 -4.05 -4.67
CA VAL A 162 5.05 -3.36 -5.32
C VAL A 162 3.77 -4.17 -5.14
N GLY A 163 2.84 -3.67 -4.36
CA GLY A 163 1.53 -4.28 -4.12
C GLY A 163 0.49 -3.85 -5.17
N LEU A 164 -0.05 -4.81 -5.91
CA LEU A 164 -1.00 -4.59 -6.99
C LEU A 164 -2.33 -5.29 -6.67
N LEU A 165 -3.27 -4.56 -6.04
CA LEU A 165 -4.56 -5.09 -5.65
C LEU A 165 -5.59 -4.82 -6.74
N SER A 166 -6.13 -5.88 -7.36
CA SER A 166 -7.05 -5.78 -8.50
C SER A 166 -6.55 -4.80 -9.57
N PRO A 167 -5.34 -4.96 -10.11
CA PRO A 167 -4.72 -3.97 -10.98
C PRO A 167 -5.51 -3.79 -12.28
N VAL A 168 -5.67 -2.53 -12.70
CA VAL A 168 -6.25 -2.16 -14.00
C VAL A 168 -5.13 -1.57 -14.86
N LEU A 169 -4.51 -2.41 -15.68
CA LEU A 169 -3.30 -2.10 -16.45
C LEU A 169 -3.48 -2.44 -17.92
N ALA A 170 -3.02 -1.55 -18.80
CA ALA A 170 -2.80 -1.91 -20.20
C ALA A 170 -1.43 -2.60 -20.35
N ARG A 171 -1.27 -3.48 -21.36
CA ARG A 171 -0.02 -4.23 -21.58
C ARG A 171 1.23 -3.35 -21.74
N ARG A 172 1.08 -2.14 -22.29
CA ARG A 172 2.17 -1.15 -22.43
C ARG A 172 2.66 -0.56 -21.10
N GLU A 173 1.91 -0.78 -20.03
CA GLU A 173 2.23 -0.33 -18.67
C GLU A 173 2.91 -1.42 -17.83
N TYR A 174 3.12 -2.60 -18.40
CA TYR A 174 3.81 -3.68 -17.71
C TYR A 174 5.26 -3.28 -17.41
N PRO A 175 5.80 -3.71 -16.28
CA PRO A 175 7.16 -3.34 -15.89
C PRO A 175 8.19 -3.91 -16.86
N THR A 176 9.27 -3.17 -17.08
CA THR A 176 10.39 -3.63 -17.89
C THR A 176 11.42 -4.34 -17.02
N PRO A 177 11.97 -5.49 -17.44
CA PRO A 177 13.06 -6.17 -16.74
C PRO A 177 14.27 -5.27 -16.51
N LYS A 178 14.86 -5.36 -15.33
CA LYS A 178 16.09 -4.65 -14.93
C LYS A 178 16.85 -5.48 -13.88
N ASP A 179 18.11 -5.13 -13.60
CA ASP A 179 18.99 -5.91 -12.71
C ASP A 179 18.45 -6.10 -11.29
N GLN A 180 17.82 -5.06 -10.75
CA GLN A 180 17.18 -5.11 -9.44
C GLN A 180 15.68 -4.90 -9.57
N MET A 181 14.93 -5.97 -9.38
CA MET A 181 13.47 -5.97 -9.48
C MET A 181 12.85 -6.01 -8.09
N PRO A 182 11.80 -5.19 -7.84
CA PRO A 182 10.97 -5.39 -6.66
C PRO A 182 10.19 -6.70 -6.77
N LEU A 183 9.75 -7.24 -5.64
CA LEU A 183 8.73 -8.29 -5.63
C LEU A 183 7.38 -7.68 -6.02
N TYR A 184 6.71 -8.23 -7.03
CA TYR A 184 5.33 -7.87 -7.35
C TYR A 184 4.36 -8.73 -6.56
N TRP A 185 3.74 -8.17 -5.53
CA TRP A 185 2.71 -8.86 -4.75
C TRP A 185 1.33 -8.51 -5.32
N ILE A 186 0.64 -9.48 -5.90
CA ILE A 186 -0.57 -9.27 -6.68
C ILE A 186 -1.73 -10.01 -6.01
N ALA A 187 -2.88 -9.35 -5.85
CA ALA A 187 -4.10 -9.99 -5.40
C ALA A 187 -5.31 -9.51 -6.20
N THR A 188 -6.27 -10.40 -6.47
CA THR A 188 -7.50 -10.05 -7.16
C THR A 188 -8.66 -10.96 -6.75
N GLY A 189 -9.88 -10.45 -6.90
CA GLY A 189 -11.09 -11.25 -6.66
C GLY A 189 -11.33 -12.32 -7.72
N ASN A 190 -11.84 -13.48 -7.31
CA ASN A 190 -12.26 -14.54 -8.25
C ASN A 190 -13.34 -14.06 -9.22
N GLY A 191 -14.23 -13.18 -8.77
CA GLY A 191 -15.28 -12.53 -9.56
C GLY A 191 -14.95 -11.12 -10.03
N ASP A 192 -13.67 -10.69 -9.96
CA ASP A 192 -13.25 -9.38 -10.41
C ASP A 192 -13.35 -9.23 -11.93
N ALA A 193 -13.93 -8.13 -12.40
CA ALA A 193 -14.08 -7.84 -13.83
C ALA A 193 -12.73 -7.71 -14.55
N PHE A 194 -11.66 -7.34 -13.83
CA PHE A 194 -10.28 -7.17 -14.34
C PHE A 194 -9.38 -8.38 -14.04
N ARG A 195 -9.97 -9.52 -13.64
CA ARG A 195 -9.20 -10.74 -13.35
C ARG A 195 -8.41 -11.25 -14.56
N ALA A 196 -8.92 -11.06 -15.77
CA ALA A 196 -8.24 -11.47 -16.99
C ALA A 196 -6.94 -10.68 -17.19
N GLU A 197 -6.97 -9.38 -16.95
CA GLU A 197 -5.81 -8.49 -17.01
C GLU A 197 -4.76 -8.89 -15.98
N THR A 198 -5.19 -9.22 -14.75
CA THR A 198 -4.30 -9.74 -13.70
C THR A 198 -3.61 -11.03 -14.13
N LYS A 199 -4.34 -11.97 -14.75
CA LYS A 199 -3.74 -13.20 -15.30
C LYS A 199 -2.74 -12.92 -16.43
N HIS A 200 -3.03 -11.94 -17.29
CA HIS A 200 -2.10 -11.56 -18.36
C HIS A 200 -0.81 -10.93 -17.78
N LEU A 201 -0.92 -10.08 -16.77
CA LEU A 201 0.23 -9.54 -16.07
C LEU A 201 1.09 -10.66 -15.45
N ALA A 202 0.49 -11.58 -14.71
CA ALA A 202 1.21 -12.69 -14.07
C ALA A 202 1.97 -13.54 -15.11
N ARG A 203 1.33 -13.90 -16.23
CA ARG A 203 2.00 -14.63 -17.31
C ARG A 203 3.15 -13.84 -17.95
N TYR A 204 3.00 -12.52 -18.03
CA TYR A 204 4.07 -11.67 -18.52
C TYR A 204 5.26 -11.65 -17.57
N LEU A 205 5.02 -11.47 -16.26
CA LEU A 205 6.06 -11.49 -15.23
C LEU A 205 6.80 -12.84 -15.22
N ASP A 206 6.05 -13.93 -15.31
CA ASP A 206 6.61 -15.29 -15.40
C ASP A 206 7.50 -15.45 -16.62
N LYS A 207 7.03 -15.06 -17.81
CA LYS A 207 7.81 -15.09 -19.05
C LYS A 207 9.09 -14.25 -19.00
N GLN A 208 9.08 -13.16 -18.24
CA GLN A 208 10.23 -12.27 -18.06
C GLN A 208 11.12 -12.66 -16.87
N ALA A 209 10.84 -13.79 -16.19
CA ALA A 209 11.52 -14.22 -14.97
C ALA A 209 11.57 -13.13 -13.87
N MET A 210 10.51 -12.30 -13.78
CA MET A 210 10.38 -11.28 -12.76
C MET A 210 9.76 -11.88 -11.49
N PRO A 211 10.23 -11.52 -10.29
CA PRO A 211 9.70 -12.07 -9.06
C PRO A 211 8.27 -11.57 -8.78
N TYR A 212 7.33 -12.49 -8.63
CA TYR A 212 5.97 -12.14 -8.26
C TYR A 212 5.31 -13.20 -7.38
N ARG A 213 4.28 -12.78 -6.64
CA ARG A 213 3.32 -13.63 -5.93
C ARG A 213 1.93 -13.23 -6.38
N LEU A 214 1.05 -14.19 -6.64
CA LEU A 214 -0.33 -13.97 -7.06
C LEU A 214 -1.29 -14.71 -6.16
N GLU A 215 -2.26 -13.97 -5.61
CA GLU A 215 -3.32 -14.50 -4.77
C GLU A 215 -4.69 -14.23 -5.38
N TYR A 216 -5.57 -15.22 -5.27
CA TYR A 216 -6.98 -15.08 -5.61
C TYR A 216 -7.80 -15.19 -4.35
N VAL A 217 -8.71 -14.24 -4.14
CA VAL A 217 -9.64 -14.24 -3.01
C VAL A 217 -11.08 -14.21 -3.52
N ASP A 218 -12.02 -14.65 -2.70
CA ASP A 218 -13.42 -14.60 -3.11
C ASP A 218 -13.93 -13.14 -3.07
N GLY A 219 -14.65 -12.77 -4.14
CA GLY A 219 -15.23 -11.44 -4.27
C GLY A 219 -15.04 -10.81 -5.64
N LYS A 220 -15.51 -9.55 -5.74
CA LYS A 220 -15.52 -8.75 -6.98
C LYS A 220 -14.55 -7.58 -6.84
N HIS A 221 -14.57 -6.64 -7.79
CA HIS A 221 -13.76 -5.42 -7.79
C HIS A 221 -14.24 -4.38 -6.77
N ASN A 222 -14.07 -4.67 -5.48
CA ASN A 222 -14.58 -3.84 -4.39
C ASN A 222 -13.85 -4.09 -3.05
N TRP A 223 -14.25 -3.35 -2.01
CA TRP A 223 -13.67 -3.41 -0.68
C TRP A 223 -13.85 -4.76 0.05
N GLN A 224 -14.77 -5.64 -0.39
CA GLN A 224 -14.87 -7.01 0.13
C GLN A 224 -13.64 -7.87 -0.23
N VAL A 225 -12.91 -7.48 -1.28
CA VAL A 225 -11.62 -8.07 -1.67
C VAL A 225 -10.47 -7.30 -1.04
N TRP A 226 -10.43 -5.98 -1.21
CA TRP A 226 -9.26 -5.18 -0.87
C TRP A 226 -8.99 -5.07 0.63
N ALA A 227 -10.04 -4.97 1.47
CA ALA A 227 -9.86 -4.87 2.91
C ALA A 227 -9.30 -6.16 3.54
N PRO A 228 -9.82 -7.38 3.24
CA PRO A 228 -9.25 -8.62 3.74
C PRO A 228 -7.86 -8.96 3.20
N VAL A 229 -7.48 -8.43 2.05
CA VAL A 229 -6.16 -8.65 1.45
C VAL A 229 -5.06 -7.83 2.14
N LEU A 230 -5.41 -6.67 2.71
CA LEU A 230 -4.44 -5.78 3.37
C LEU A 230 -3.62 -6.47 4.48
N PRO A 231 -4.21 -7.21 5.44
CA PRO A 231 -3.42 -7.89 6.46
C PRO A 231 -2.45 -8.92 5.89
N GLU A 232 -2.82 -9.66 4.85
CA GLU A 232 -1.94 -10.66 4.23
C GLU A 232 -0.78 -9.99 3.48
N PHE A 233 -1.06 -8.87 2.81
CA PHE A 233 -0.02 -8.04 2.19
C PHE A 233 0.96 -7.51 3.24
N LEU A 234 0.47 -6.94 4.36
CA LEU A 234 1.32 -6.40 5.42
C LEU A 234 2.22 -7.48 6.05
N LYS A 235 1.69 -8.68 6.33
CA LYS A 235 2.49 -9.82 6.81
C LYS A 235 3.58 -10.25 5.82
N ALA A 236 3.32 -10.08 4.52
CA ALA A 236 4.30 -10.45 3.50
C ALA A 236 5.45 -9.43 3.37
N ILE A 237 5.21 -8.15 3.68
CA ILE A 237 6.22 -7.09 3.47
C ILE A 237 6.99 -6.70 4.73
N VAL A 238 6.39 -6.82 5.91
CA VAL A 238 7.01 -6.48 7.21
C VAL A 238 6.80 -7.61 8.23
N PRO A 239 7.22 -8.85 7.91
CA PRO A 239 7.12 -9.94 8.88
C PRO A 239 7.98 -9.61 10.10
N LEU A 240 7.51 -10.00 11.29
CA LEU A 240 8.35 -9.90 12.48
C LEU A 240 9.59 -10.78 12.28
N THR A 241 10.75 -10.17 12.16
CA THR A 241 12.02 -10.92 12.11
C THR A 241 12.31 -11.42 13.50
N ASN A 242 12.42 -12.74 13.66
CA ASN A 242 12.90 -13.33 14.91
C ASN A 242 14.27 -12.73 15.26
N ARG A 243 14.29 -11.87 16.25
CA ARG A 243 15.50 -11.32 16.84
C ARG A 243 16.19 -12.37 17.70
#